data_a62465f4d40e938922e2225799e46679
#
_entry.id   a62465f4d40e938922e2225799e46679
#
_cell.length_a   1.000
_cell.length_b   1.000
_cell.length_c   1.000
_cell.angle_alpha   90.00
_cell.angle_beta   90.00
_cell.angle_gamma   90.00
#
_symmetry.space_group_name_H-M   'P 1'
#
loop_
_entity.id
_entity.type
_entity.pdbx_description
1 polymer ?
#
loop_
_entity_poly.entity_id
_entity_poly.type
_entity_poly.pdbx_seq_one_letter_code
_entity_poly.pdbx_strand_id
1 'polypeptide(L)'
;MQVKDLNWPVKISTTVHASAREVWQLISTPGNLEKFHPYCAKNPVKRWQEHNSKDEVHYYSGLIYQREFCKWIDGVGYDLVIGKRNGEKSKVSWRLKEICESECMISIEVRSAFLFRYFKVLRFFIHVFWLRPRLRQYLRAVTKGIKLRIESGQDVAKNQFGVHPWFS
;
A
#
# COMPACT_ATOMS: atom_id res chain seq x y z
N MET A 1 21.08 -9.74 -1.80
CA MET A 1 20.69 -9.38 -3.20
C MET A 1 20.47 -7.87 -3.22
N GLN A 2 21.42 -7.11 -3.81
CA GLN A 2 21.26 -5.65 -3.96
C GLN A 2 20.11 -5.38 -4.91
N VAL A 3 19.06 -4.72 -4.40
CA VAL A 3 17.96 -4.23 -5.21
C VAL A 3 18.47 -3.04 -5.98
N LYS A 4 19.00 -3.28 -7.18
CA LYS A 4 19.43 -2.23 -8.13
C LYS A 4 18.23 -1.31 -8.40
N ASP A 5 18.50 -0.03 -8.35
CA ASP A 5 17.67 1.15 -8.59
C ASP A 5 16.31 0.92 -9.27
N LEU A 6 15.26 0.81 -8.43
CA LEU A 6 13.87 0.88 -8.84
C LEU A 6 13.51 2.35 -9.12
N ASN A 7 13.95 2.86 -10.25
CA ASN A 7 14.01 4.30 -10.51
C ASN A 7 12.69 5.01 -10.84
N TRP A 8 11.55 4.29 -10.85
CA TRP A 8 10.27 4.92 -11.21
C TRP A 8 9.18 4.66 -10.17
N PRO A 9 9.16 5.44 -9.08
CA PRO A 9 8.12 5.29 -8.06
C PRO A 9 6.77 5.78 -8.57
N VAL A 10 5.72 5.13 -8.11
CA VAL A 10 4.36 5.63 -8.20
C VAL A 10 3.93 6.05 -6.81
N LYS A 11 3.64 7.33 -6.63
CA LYS A 11 3.25 7.92 -5.34
C LYS A 11 1.87 8.55 -5.45
N ILE A 12 1.05 8.35 -4.43
CA ILE A 12 -0.21 9.04 -4.19
C ILE A 12 -0.19 9.60 -2.78
N SER A 13 -0.69 10.80 -2.64
CA SER A 13 -0.91 11.46 -1.35
C SER A 13 -2.37 11.89 -1.24
N THR A 14 -2.92 11.78 -0.04
CA THR A 14 -4.31 12.15 0.26
C THR A 14 -4.35 12.83 1.62
N THR A 15 -5.07 13.93 1.72
CA THR A 15 -5.34 14.60 2.98
C THR A 15 -6.54 13.94 3.66
N VAL A 16 -6.40 13.69 4.96
CA VAL A 16 -7.40 13.07 5.83
C VAL A 16 -7.71 14.03 6.97
N HIS A 17 -9.00 14.25 7.24
CA HIS A 17 -9.47 15.09 8.35
C HIS A 17 -9.45 14.31 9.67
N ALA A 18 -8.24 14.08 10.15
CA ALA A 18 -7.93 13.45 11.43
C ALA A 18 -6.47 13.74 11.80
N SER A 19 -6.13 13.58 13.06
CA SER A 19 -4.75 13.72 13.53
C SER A 19 -3.84 12.63 12.92
N ALA A 20 -2.56 12.92 12.78
CA ALA A 20 -1.58 11.92 12.35
C ALA A 20 -1.56 10.70 13.27
N ARG A 21 -1.85 10.89 14.58
CA ARG A 21 -1.95 9.83 15.58
C ARG A 21 -3.09 8.84 15.28
N GLU A 22 -4.28 9.34 14.95
CA GLU A 22 -5.44 8.49 14.62
C GLU A 22 -5.18 7.68 13.35
N VAL A 23 -4.62 8.30 12.31
CA VAL A 23 -4.26 7.59 11.07
C VAL A 23 -3.17 6.57 11.34
N TRP A 24 -2.17 6.91 12.18
CA TRP A 24 -1.14 5.96 12.59
C TRP A 24 -1.72 4.75 13.30
N GLN A 25 -2.61 4.94 14.26
CA GLN A 25 -3.29 3.85 14.95
C GLN A 25 -4.00 2.90 13.99
N LEU A 26 -4.67 3.44 12.96
CA LEU A 26 -5.31 2.60 11.95
C LEU A 26 -4.28 1.79 11.14
N ILE A 27 -3.25 2.44 10.57
CA ILE A 27 -2.33 1.77 9.65
C ILE A 27 -1.29 0.88 10.35
N SER A 28 -1.05 1.08 11.65
CA SER A 28 -0.13 0.27 12.46
C SER A 28 -0.79 -0.90 13.19
N THR A 29 -2.12 -1.02 13.13
CA THR A 29 -2.84 -2.13 13.75
C THR A 29 -2.73 -3.41 12.93
N PRO A 30 -2.49 -4.60 13.54
CA PRO A 30 -2.47 -5.87 12.83
C PRO A 30 -3.82 -6.19 12.17
N GLY A 31 -3.81 -6.75 10.95
CA GLY A 31 -5.02 -7.09 10.21
C GLY A 31 -5.83 -5.89 9.69
N ASN A 32 -5.24 -4.72 9.69
CA ASN A 32 -5.90 -3.45 9.40
C ASN A 32 -6.47 -3.32 7.99
N LEU A 33 -5.89 -4.03 7.03
CA LEU A 33 -6.30 -3.91 5.62
C LEU A 33 -7.75 -4.34 5.40
N GLU A 34 -8.27 -5.25 6.20
CA GLU A 34 -9.68 -5.69 6.09
C GLU A 34 -10.69 -4.54 6.34
N LYS A 35 -10.27 -3.49 7.06
CA LYS A 35 -11.14 -2.36 7.41
C LYS A 35 -11.18 -1.26 6.37
N PHE A 36 -10.08 -1.06 5.63
CA PHE A 36 -9.98 0.09 4.72
C PHE A 36 -9.54 -0.22 3.30
N HIS A 37 -9.09 -1.45 3.02
CA HIS A 37 -8.51 -1.78 1.72
C HIS A 37 -9.57 -2.41 0.79
N PRO A 38 -10.02 -1.74 -0.29
CA PRO A 38 -11.19 -2.16 -1.08
C PRO A 38 -10.99 -3.47 -1.85
N TYR A 39 -9.75 -3.94 -1.98
CA TYR A 39 -9.42 -5.18 -2.70
C TYR A 39 -8.93 -6.29 -1.79
N CYS A 40 -8.84 -6.06 -0.48
CA CYS A 40 -8.38 -7.04 0.49
C CYS A 40 -9.56 -7.84 1.04
N ALA A 41 -9.54 -9.16 0.79
CA ALA A 41 -10.53 -10.08 1.35
C ALA A 41 -10.15 -10.54 2.76
N LYS A 42 -8.83 -10.77 3.01
CA LYS A 42 -8.28 -11.17 4.32
C LYS A 42 -6.87 -10.64 4.49
N ASN A 43 -6.52 -10.30 5.73
CA ASN A 43 -5.18 -9.85 6.09
C ASN A 43 -4.62 -10.64 7.29
N PRO A 44 -4.34 -11.95 7.10
CA PRO A 44 -3.83 -12.78 8.19
C PRO A 44 -2.42 -12.36 8.60
N VAL A 45 -2.26 -12.14 9.90
CA VAL A 45 -0.99 -11.73 10.51
C VAL A 45 -0.19 -12.98 10.87
N LYS A 46 1.08 -13.03 10.44
CA LYS A 46 2.03 -14.10 10.79
C LYS A 46 2.87 -13.73 12.01
N ARG A 47 3.29 -12.49 12.10
CA ARG A 47 4.05 -11.91 13.20
C ARG A 47 3.87 -10.40 13.19
N TRP A 48 3.69 -9.80 14.37
CA TRP A 48 3.54 -8.35 14.48
C TRP A 48 4.46 -7.80 15.56
N GLN A 49 5.60 -7.30 15.14
CA GLN A 49 6.68 -6.79 15.98
C GLN A 49 7.42 -5.67 15.22
N GLU A 50 6.74 -4.54 15.00
CA GLU A 50 7.32 -3.37 14.30
C GLU A 50 8.07 -3.76 13.01
N HIS A 51 9.38 -3.44 12.92
CA HIS A 51 10.21 -3.71 11.75
C HIS A 51 10.38 -5.21 11.40
N ASN A 52 9.98 -6.12 12.28
CA ASN A 52 9.97 -7.56 12.02
C ASN A 52 8.58 -8.11 11.70
N SER A 53 7.59 -7.23 11.51
CA SER A 53 6.24 -7.65 11.21
C SER A 53 6.14 -8.32 9.86
N LYS A 54 5.28 -9.34 9.79
CA LYS A 54 4.94 -10.08 8.56
C LYS A 54 3.47 -10.41 8.56
N ASP A 55 2.82 -10.15 7.43
CA ASP A 55 1.45 -10.57 7.18
C ASP A 55 1.22 -10.96 5.71
N GLU A 56 0.01 -11.33 5.39
CA GLU A 56 -0.42 -11.62 4.03
C GLU A 56 -1.59 -10.75 3.64
N VAL A 57 -1.66 -10.40 2.38
CA VAL A 57 -2.82 -9.76 1.76
C VAL A 57 -3.44 -10.76 0.82
N HIS A 58 -4.64 -11.23 1.14
CA HIS A 58 -5.44 -12.07 0.27
C HIS A 58 -6.40 -11.17 -0.50
N TYR A 59 -6.16 -10.99 -1.78
CA TYR A 59 -7.00 -10.18 -2.64
C TYR A 59 -8.25 -10.93 -3.08
N TYR A 60 -9.33 -10.20 -3.42
CA TYR A 60 -10.54 -10.82 -3.94
C TYR A 60 -10.33 -11.55 -5.26
N SER A 61 -9.33 -11.18 -6.05
CA SER A 61 -8.89 -11.90 -7.26
C SER A 61 -8.27 -13.29 -7.00
N GLY A 62 -8.08 -13.68 -5.74
CA GLY A 62 -7.39 -14.90 -5.34
C GLY A 62 -5.86 -14.76 -5.26
N LEU A 63 -5.28 -13.61 -5.59
CA LEU A 63 -3.85 -13.36 -5.39
C LEU A 63 -3.54 -13.28 -3.89
N ILE A 64 -2.42 -13.87 -3.49
CA ILE A 64 -1.89 -13.78 -2.13
C ILE A 64 -0.50 -13.17 -2.19
N TYR A 65 -0.33 -12.02 -1.55
CA TYR A 65 0.96 -11.36 -1.39
C TYR A 65 1.38 -11.35 0.07
N GLN A 66 2.68 -11.56 0.31
CA GLN A 66 3.30 -11.41 1.62
C GLN A 66 3.84 -10.00 1.75
N ARG A 67 3.61 -9.38 2.91
CA ARG A 67 4.24 -8.13 3.32
C ARG A 67 5.27 -8.43 4.42
N GLU A 68 6.46 -7.88 4.26
CA GLU A 68 7.54 -7.95 5.25
C GLU A 68 8.00 -6.53 5.55
N PHE A 69 7.82 -6.11 6.79
CA PHE A 69 8.15 -4.75 7.23
C PHE A 69 9.65 -4.65 7.49
N CYS A 70 10.31 -3.69 6.84
CA CYS A 70 11.77 -3.52 6.89
C CYS A 70 12.18 -2.32 7.74
N LYS A 71 11.33 -1.32 7.85
CA LYS A 71 11.55 -0.12 8.64
C LYS A 71 10.24 0.31 9.28
N TRP A 72 10.32 0.72 10.53
CA TRP A 72 9.19 1.20 11.29
C TRP A 72 9.58 2.51 11.97
N ILE A 73 8.80 3.57 11.78
CA ILE A 73 9.02 4.88 12.37
C ILE A 73 7.71 5.26 13.04
N ASP A 74 7.67 5.12 14.36
CA ASP A 74 6.46 5.32 15.15
C ASP A 74 5.84 6.69 14.90
N GLY A 75 4.53 6.74 14.71
CA GLY A 75 3.79 7.96 14.39
C GLY A 75 4.03 8.55 13.00
N VAL A 76 5.00 8.04 12.21
CA VAL A 76 5.41 8.62 10.92
C VAL A 76 5.14 7.69 9.74
N GLY A 77 5.39 6.38 9.91
CA GLY A 77 5.17 5.44 8.82
C GLY A 77 6.10 4.23 8.84
N TYR A 78 6.08 3.48 7.76
CA TYR A 78 6.91 2.27 7.61
C TYR A 78 7.30 2.01 6.16
N ASP A 79 8.37 1.23 5.98
CA ASP A 79 8.77 0.66 4.70
C ASP A 79 8.59 -0.86 4.76
N LEU A 80 8.09 -1.42 3.69
CA LEU A 80 7.88 -2.86 3.56
C LEU A 80 8.21 -3.33 2.14
N VAL A 81 8.41 -4.63 2.00
CA VAL A 81 8.41 -5.30 0.71
C VAL A 81 7.16 -6.16 0.57
N ILE A 82 6.58 -6.18 -0.62
CA ILE A 82 5.34 -6.90 -0.93
C ILE A 82 5.47 -7.68 -2.24
N GLY A 83 4.98 -8.90 -2.26
CA GLY A 83 4.95 -9.75 -3.45
C GLY A 83 4.55 -11.19 -3.16
N LYS A 84 4.58 -12.03 -4.18
CA LYS A 84 4.35 -13.47 -4.03
C LYS A 84 5.44 -14.10 -3.16
N ARG A 85 5.12 -15.19 -2.46
CA ARG A 85 6.03 -15.88 -1.54
C ARG A 85 7.41 -16.17 -2.15
N ASN A 86 7.44 -16.72 -3.36
CA ASN A 86 8.66 -17.10 -4.08
C ASN A 86 8.89 -16.21 -5.32
N GLY A 87 8.35 -14.99 -5.34
CA GLY A 87 8.45 -14.07 -6.47
C GLY A 87 9.22 -12.79 -6.13
N GLU A 88 9.36 -11.96 -7.13
CA GLU A 88 9.93 -10.61 -6.97
C GLU A 88 9.05 -9.78 -6.03
N LYS A 89 9.70 -8.99 -5.18
CA LYS A 89 9.01 -8.13 -4.22
C LYS A 89 9.20 -6.66 -4.57
N SER A 90 8.09 -5.93 -4.60
CA SER A 90 8.07 -4.48 -4.73
C SER A 90 8.31 -3.82 -3.38
N LYS A 91 8.96 -2.65 -3.39
CA LYS A 91 9.12 -1.83 -2.18
C LYS A 91 7.94 -0.88 -2.06
N VAL A 92 7.44 -0.74 -0.84
CA VAL A 92 6.34 0.18 -0.52
C VAL A 92 6.72 1.00 0.70
N SER A 93 6.51 2.31 0.60
CA SER A 93 6.73 3.25 1.70
C SER A 93 5.43 3.97 2.04
N TRP A 94 5.07 3.98 3.31
CA TRP A 94 3.94 4.72 3.85
C TRP A 94 4.47 5.84 4.73
N ARG A 95 3.96 7.06 4.56
CA ARG A 95 4.37 8.22 5.34
C ARG A 95 3.18 9.08 5.71
N LEU A 96 3.16 9.51 6.94
CA LEU A 96 2.25 10.51 7.48
C LEU A 96 3.00 11.83 7.63
N LYS A 97 2.32 12.91 7.32
CA LYS A 97 2.78 14.27 7.57
C LYS A 97 1.63 15.03 8.22
N GLU A 98 1.82 15.45 9.44
CA GLU A 98 0.88 16.34 10.14
C GLU A 98 0.80 17.67 9.41
N ILE A 99 -0.42 18.16 9.19
CA ILE A 99 -0.72 19.49 8.64
C ILE A 99 -1.15 20.40 9.78
N CYS A 100 -2.06 19.92 10.62
CA CYS A 100 -2.49 20.51 11.88
C CYS A 100 -3.06 19.42 12.80
N GLU A 101 -3.52 19.78 13.99
CA GLU A 101 -4.04 18.83 14.99
C GLU A 101 -5.18 17.93 14.49
N SER A 102 -6.00 18.44 13.54
CA SER A 102 -7.18 17.75 13.00
C SER A 102 -7.02 17.31 11.54
N GLU A 103 -5.83 17.44 10.95
CA GLU A 103 -5.60 17.13 9.56
C GLU A 103 -4.19 16.61 9.31
N CYS A 104 -4.08 15.51 8.59
CA CYS A 104 -2.80 14.97 8.15
C CYS A 104 -2.83 14.50 6.70
N MET A 105 -1.66 14.43 6.08
CA MET A 105 -1.47 13.86 4.76
C MET A 105 -0.84 12.48 4.87
N ILE A 106 -1.51 11.48 4.29
CA ILE A 106 -0.94 10.15 4.08
C ILE A 106 -0.41 10.03 2.66
N SER A 107 0.80 9.50 2.52
CA SER A 107 1.46 9.22 1.25
C SER A 107 1.83 7.76 1.16
N ILE A 108 1.53 7.13 0.02
CA ILE A 108 1.95 5.76 -0.29
C ILE A 108 2.76 5.80 -1.59
N GLU A 109 3.99 5.29 -1.52
CA GLU A 109 4.90 5.17 -2.66
C GLU A 109 5.20 3.70 -2.93
N VAL A 110 5.05 3.29 -4.19
CA VAL A 110 5.37 1.93 -4.64
C VAL A 110 6.47 1.98 -5.68
N ARG A 111 7.51 1.18 -5.48
CA ARG A 111 8.57 0.88 -6.44
C ARG A 111 8.44 -0.57 -6.86
N SER A 112 7.87 -0.77 -8.06
CA SER A 112 7.53 -2.11 -8.55
C SER A 112 8.75 -2.87 -9.06
N ALA A 113 8.91 -4.12 -8.62
CA ALA A 113 9.93 -5.03 -9.14
C ALA A 113 9.57 -5.63 -10.52
N PHE A 114 8.31 -5.55 -10.93
CA PHE A 114 7.79 -6.20 -12.14
C PHE A 114 8.54 -5.82 -13.43
N LEU A 115 9.11 -4.61 -13.49
CA LEU A 115 9.74 -4.08 -14.69
C LEU A 115 11.11 -4.67 -15.00
N PHE A 116 11.76 -5.35 -14.06
CA PHE A 116 13.11 -5.90 -14.26
C PHE A 116 13.22 -6.99 -15.33
N ARG A 117 12.09 -7.59 -15.69
CA ARG A 117 12.01 -8.67 -16.70
C ARG A 117 12.15 -8.18 -18.14
N TYR A 118 12.09 -6.85 -18.37
CA TYR A 118 12.05 -6.27 -19.71
C TYR A 118 13.31 -5.43 -20.02
N PHE A 119 13.65 -5.27 -21.32
CA PHE A 119 14.70 -4.37 -21.76
C PHE A 119 14.45 -2.91 -21.38
N LYS A 120 15.51 -2.12 -21.15
CA LYS A 120 15.43 -0.76 -20.60
C LYS A 120 14.40 0.15 -21.31
N VAL A 121 14.42 0.18 -22.65
CA VAL A 121 13.50 1.02 -23.45
C VAL A 121 12.05 0.56 -23.27
N LEU A 122 11.80 -0.75 -23.38
CA LEU A 122 10.48 -1.33 -23.23
C LEU A 122 9.94 -1.13 -21.80
N ARG A 123 10.78 -1.15 -20.78
CA ARG A 123 10.42 -0.84 -19.39
C ARG A 123 9.78 0.52 -19.26
N PHE A 124 10.33 1.54 -19.92
CA PHE A 124 9.79 2.90 -19.86
C PHE A 124 8.35 2.95 -20.39
N PHE A 125 8.10 2.38 -21.57
CA PHE A 125 6.76 2.36 -22.15
C PHE A 125 5.76 1.56 -21.34
N ILE A 126 6.14 0.37 -20.87
CA ILE A 126 5.29 -0.47 -19.99
C ILE A 126 5.00 0.28 -18.70
N HIS A 127 6.00 0.95 -18.10
CA HIS A 127 5.80 1.72 -16.89
C HIS A 127 4.81 2.86 -17.09
N VAL A 128 5.04 3.71 -18.09
CA VAL A 128 4.25 4.93 -18.30
C VAL A 128 2.82 4.62 -18.71
N PHE A 129 2.62 3.70 -19.67
CA PHE A 129 1.32 3.49 -20.30
C PHE A 129 0.50 2.37 -19.68
N TRP A 130 1.12 1.43 -18.99
CA TRP A 130 0.42 0.26 -18.46
C TRP A 130 0.49 0.13 -16.94
N LEU A 131 1.69 0.16 -16.34
CA LEU A 131 1.87 -0.08 -14.91
C LEU A 131 1.44 1.13 -14.06
N ARG A 132 1.93 2.32 -14.41
CA ARG A 132 1.68 3.56 -13.64
C ARG A 132 0.20 3.92 -13.52
N PRO A 133 -0.63 3.89 -14.58
CA PRO A 133 -2.05 4.18 -14.46
C PRO A 133 -2.77 3.21 -13.53
N ARG A 134 -2.47 1.91 -13.61
CA ARG A 134 -3.06 0.87 -12.77
C ARG A 134 -2.65 0.98 -11.31
N LEU A 135 -1.36 1.19 -11.05
CA LEU A 135 -0.88 1.44 -9.68
C LEU A 135 -1.48 2.72 -9.09
N ARG A 136 -1.63 3.77 -9.89
CA ARG A 136 -2.31 4.99 -9.43
C ARG A 136 -3.78 4.74 -9.08
N GLN A 137 -4.49 4.00 -9.91
CA GLN A 137 -5.87 3.62 -9.62
C GLN A 137 -5.95 2.84 -8.31
N TYR A 138 -5.09 1.83 -8.15
CA TYR A 138 -4.99 1.03 -6.94
C TYR A 138 -4.71 1.89 -5.69
N LEU A 139 -3.65 2.70 -5.72
CA LEU A 139 -3.27 3.51 -4.58
C LEU A 139 -4.30 4.58 -4.22
N ARG A 140 -4.97 5.17 -5.23
CA ARG A 140 -6.09 6.09 -4.99
C ARG A 140 -7.26 5.41 -4.28
N ALA A 141 -7.59 4.20 -4.67
CA ALA A 141 -8.65 3.43 -4.02
C ALA A 141 -8.29 3.09 -2.56
N VAL A 142 -7.04 2.69 -2.30
CA VAL A 142 -6.56 2.41 -0.94
C VAL A 142 -6.58 3.67 -0.07
N THR A 143 -6.07 4.79 -0.56
CA THR A 143 -6.06 6.06 0.21
C THR A 143 -7.48 6.61 0.44
N LYS A 144 -8.40 6.46 -0.53
CA LYS A 144 -9.83 6.76 -0.33
C LYS A 144 -10.44 5.88 0.75
N GLY A 145 -10.04 4.61 0.81
CA GLY A 145 -10.50 3.68 1.85
C GLY A 145 -10.03 4.09 3.24
N ILE A 146 -8.78 4.49 3.39
CA ILE A 146 -8.26 5.03 4.64
C ILE A 146 -9.06 6.27 5.05
N LYS A 147 -9.25 7.21 4.11
CA LYS A 147 -10.02 8.43 4.35
C LYS A 147 -11.44 8.12 4.81
N LEU A 148 -12.16 7.25 4.09
CA LEU A 148 -13.52 6.84 4.45
C LEU A 148 -13.54 6.21 5.85
N ARG A 149 -12.65 5.25 6.12
CA ARG A 149 -12.60 4.57 7.42
C ARG A 149 -12.37 5.52 8.58
N ILE A 150 -11.44 6.45 8.43
CA ILE A 150 -11.10 7.42 9.47
C ILE A 150 -12.22 8.45 9.66
N GLU A 151 -12.72 9.05 8.59
CA GLU A 151 -13.66 10.16 8.66
C GLU A 151 -15.11 9.73 8.97
N SER A 152 -15.51 8.52 8.56
CA SER A 152 -16.88 8.03 8.80
C SER A 152 -16.98 6.86 9.78
N GLY A 153 -15.87 6.22 10.14
CA GLY A 153 -15.86 5.01 10.96
C GLY A 153 -16.37 3.74 10.25
N GLN A 154 -16.75 3.83 8.98
CA GLN A 154 -17.30 2.71 8.23
C GLN A 154 -16.19 1.85 7.63
N ASP A 155 -16.39 0.53 7.62
CA ASP A 155 -15.51 -0.39 6.91
C ASP A 155 -15.75 -0.28 5.40
N VAL A 156 -14.66 -0.40 4.64
CA VAL A 156 -14.70 -0.30 3.18
C VAL A 156 -15.20 -1.61 2.57
N ALA A 157 -16.23 -1.52 1.73
CA ALA A 157 -16.78 -2.67 1.03
C ALA A 157 -15.88 -3.11 -0.16
N LYS A 158 -16.06 -4.37 -0.57
CA LYS A 158 -15.41 -4.91 -1.77
C LYS A 158 -15.64 -3.99 -2.97
N ASN A 159 -14.55 -3.61 -3.64
CA ASN A 159 -14.58 -2.79 -4.87
C ASN A 159 -15.31 -1.44 -4.73
N GLN A 160 -15.41 -0.88 -3.52
CA GLN A 160 -16.19 0.34 -3.24
C GLN A 160 -15.80 1.54 -4.12
N PHE A 161 -14.55 1.62 -4.57
CA PHE A 161 -14.05 2.71 -5.43
C PHE A 161 -13.79 2.26 -6.87
N GLY A 162 -14.47 1.18 -7.30
CA GLY A 162 -14.33 0.58 -8.61
C GLY A 162 -13.51 -0.70 -8.65
N VAL A 163 -13.70 -1.47 -9.70
CA VAL A 163 -13.01 -2.74 -9.94
C VAL A 163 -11.58 -2.49 -10.40
N HIS A 164 -10.65 -3.31 -9.94
CA HIS A 164 -9.25 -3.26 -10.37
C HIS A 164 -8.87 -4.56 -11.09
N PRO A 165 -8.25 -4.50 -12.30
CA PRO A 165 -8.02 -5.67 -13.14
C PRO A 165 -7.13 -6.75 -12.51
N TRP A 166 -6.33 -6.39 -11.49
CA TRP A 166 -5.40 -7.34 -10.85
C TRP A 166 -5.87 -7.84 -9.48
N PHE A 167 -6.71 -7.08 -8.77
CA PHE A 167 -6.93 -7.29 -7.34
C PHE A 167 -8.41 -7.47 -6.94
N SER A 168 -9.35 -7.23 -7.85
CA SER A 168 -10.79 -7.36 -7.58
C SER A 168 -11.28 -8.79 -7.64
#